data_2af523a6983ec1a79f4c552e67babbf5
#
_entry.id   2af523a6983ec1a79f4c552e67babbf5
#
_cell.length_a   1.000
_cell.length_b   1.000
_cell.length_c   1.000
_cell.angle_alpha   90.00
_cell.angle_beta   90.00
_cell.angle_gamma   90.00
#
_symmetry.space_group_name_H-M   'P 1'
#
loop_
_entity.id
_entity.type
_entity.pdbx_description
1 polymer ?
#
loop_
_entity_poly.entity_id
_entity_poly.type
_entity_poly.pdbx_seq_one_letter_code
_entity_poly.pdbx_strand_id
1 'polypeptide(L)'
;MSAPDPVALLLLTAFRRTVSEPNVEAGFARVQELAGQPIAVDDFHAALAACLRDGLIREPVRLPEGALQCHWRLELTPAGVAVARALSQSSGA
;
A
#
# COMPACT_ATOMS: atom_id res chain seq x y z
N MET A 1 -9.72 -21.52 -5.70
CA MET A 1 -9.48 -20.38 -4.82
C MET A 1 -8.81 -19.27 -5.61
N SER A 2 -9.41 -18.12 -5.66
CA SER A 2 -8.83 -17.00 -6.40
C SER A 2 -7.68 -16.38 -5.62
N ALA A 3 -6.68 -15.87 -6.33
CA ALA A 3 -5.60 -15.12 -5.72
C ALA A 3 -6.17 -13.86 -5.05
N PRO A 4 -5.59 -13.41 -3.92
CA PRO A 4 -6.03 -12.17 -3.29
C PRO A 4 -5.85 -10.98 -4.24
N ASP A 5 -6.78 -10.05 -4.19
CA ASP A 5 -6.68 -8.82 -4.98
C ASP A 5 -5.49 -7.98 -4.47
N PRO A 6 -4.52 -7.62 -5.32
CA PRO A 6 -3.40 -6.79 -4.88
C PRO A 6 -3.82 -5.46 -4.28
N VAL A 7 -4.89 -4.83 -4.78
CA VAL A 7 -5.42 -3.58 -4.21
C VAL A 7 -5.90 -3.83 -2.78
N ALA A 8 -6.64 -4.90 -2.55
CA ALA A 8 -7.13 -5.25 -1.22
C ALA A 8 -5.97 -5.51 -0.26
N LEU A 9 -4.95 -6.25 -0.70
CA LEU A 9 -3.76 -6.51 0.12
C LEU A 9 -3.04 -5.22 0.51
N LEU A 10 -2.88 -4.33 -0.45
CA LEU A 10 -2.21 -3.05 -0.23
C LEU A 10 -2.97 -2.21 0.79
N LEU A 11 -4.29 -2.08 0.62
CA LEU A 11 -5.12 -1.30 1.52
C LEU A 11 -5.16 -1.89 2.92
N LEU A 12 -5.29 -3.20 3.05
CA LEU A 12 -5.33 -3.86 4.35
C LEU A 12 -3.98 -3.76 5.06
N THR A 13 -2.89 -3.88 4.34
CA THR A 13 -1.54 -3.72 4.90
C THR A 13 -1.36 -2.32 5.46
N ALA A 14 -1.72 -1.30 4.67
CA ALA A 14 -1.61 0.10 5.09
C ALA A 14 -2.54 0.42 6.25
N PHE A 15 -3.69 -0.22 6.31
CA PHE A 15 -4.66 -0.04 7.38
C PHE A 15 -4.15 -0.58 8.72
N ARG A 16 -3.44 -1.70 8.67
CA ARG A 16 -2.94 -2.38 9.87
C ARG A 16 -1.60 -1.84 10.36
N ARG A 17 -0.75 -1.41 9.44
CA ARG A 17 0.61 -1.00 9.74
C ARG A 17 1.02 0.19 8.89
N THR A 18 1.77 1.10 9.49
CA THR A 18 2.41 2.17 8.75
C THR A 18 3.61 1.61 7.99
N VAL A 19 3.67 1.87 6.69
CA VAL A 19 4.82 1.50 5.87
C VAL A 19 5.58 2.77 5.53
N SER A 20 6.83 2.83 5.96
CA SER A 20 7.71 3.97 5.68
C SER A 20 9.11 3.42 5.43
N GLU A 21 9.56 3.53 4.20
CA GLU A 21 10.84 2.95 3.76
C GLU A 21 11.61 3.96 2.92
N PRO A 22 12.93 3.77 2.74
CA PRO A 22 13.74 4.74 1.99
C PRO A 22 13.34 4.90 0.52
N ASN A 23 12.78 3.86 -0.09
CA ASN A 23 12.40 3.88 -1.49
C ASN A 23 11.25 2.91 -1.75
N VAL A 24 10.73 2.93 -2.97
CA VAL A 24 9.58 2.07 -3.35
C VAL A 24 9.94 0.59 -3.32
N GLU A 25 11.18 0.25 -3.63
CA GLU A 25 11.62 -1.15 -3.67
C GLU A 25 11.62 -1.75 -2.27
N ALA A 26 12.15 -1.02 -1.29
CA ALA A 26 12.08 -1.43 0.11
C ALA A 26 10.64 -1.45 0.61
N GLY A 27 9.81 -0.52 0.15
CA GLY A 27 8.38 -0.48 0.44
C GLY A 27 7.67 -1.72 -0.06
N PHE A 28 7.97 -2.13 -1.30
CA PHE A 28 7.42 -3.34 -1.88
C PHE A 28 7.77 -4.58 -1.04
N ALA A 29 9.04 -4.73 -0.66
CA ALA A 29 9.49 -5.84 0.16
C ALA A 29 8.76 -5.84 1.52
N ARG A 30 8.61 -4.67 2.12
CA ARG A 30 7.92 -4.55 3.41
C ARG A 30 6.44 -4.91 3.31
N VAL A 31 5.78 -4.47 2.25
CA VAL A 31 4.37 -4.81 2.02
C VAL A 31 4.19 -6.33 1.89
N GLN A 32 5.05 -6.99 1.13
CA GLN A 32 5.00 -8.45 1.00
C GLN A 32 5.19 -9.15 2.35
N GLU A 33 6.15 -8.67 3.13
CA GLU A 33 6.42 -9.23 4.47
C GLU A 33 5.20 -9.09 5.37
N LEU A 34 4.60 -7.90 5.41
CA LEU A 34 3.44 -7.62 6.26
C LEU A 34 2.17 -8.33 5.77
N ALA A 35 2.02 -8.47 4.45
CA ALA A 35 0.89 -9.19 3.88
C ALA A 35 1.00 -10.70 4.08
N GLY A 36 2.22 -11.20 4.31
CA GLY A 36 2.46 -12.62 4.53
C GLY A 36 2.36 -13.47 3.28
N GLN A 37 2.41 -12.85 2.10
CA GLN A 37 2.33 -13.57 0.85
C GLN A 37 3.00 -12.78 -0.27
N PRO A 38 3.53 -13.48 -1.29
CA PRO A 38 4.21 -12.79 -2.39
C PRO A 38 3.22 -12.03 -3.27
N ILE A 39 3.67 -10.90 -3.78
CA ILE A 39 2.93 -10.07 -4.73
C ILE A 39 3.87 -9.84 -5.91
N ALA A 40 3.39 -10.05 -7.14
CA ALA A 40 4.18 -9.76 -8.32
C ALA A 40 4.44 -8.24 -8.39
N VAL A 41 5.64 -7.86 -8.80
CA VAL A 41 6.03 -6.44 -8.85
C VAL A 41 5.10 -5.63 -9.76
N ASP A 42 4.67 -6.19 -10.87
CA ASP A 42 3.76 -5.51 -11.79
C ASP A 42 2.38 -5.31 -11.15
N ASP A 43 1.91 -6.30 -10.39
CA ASP A 43 0.65 -6.21 -9.66
C ASP A 43 0.73 -5.15 -8.56
N PHE A 44 1.86 -5.06 -7.88
CA PHE A 44 2.09 -4.06 -6.86
C PHE A 44 2.02 -2.66 -7.46
N HIS A 45 2.73 -2.41 -8.57
CA HIS A 45 2.71 -1.12 -9.24
C HIS A 45 1.33 -0.77 -9.78
N ALA A 46 0.62 -1.73 -10.34
CA ALA A 46 -0.73 -1.53 -10.84
C ALA A 46 -1.70 -1.19 -9.69
N ALA A 47 -1.54 -1.87 -8.55
CA ALA A 47 -2.36 -1.59 -7.38
C ALA A 47 -2.09 -0.20 -6.81
N LEU A 48 -0.83 0.22 -6.74
CA LEU A 48 -0.48 1.58 -6.31
C LEU A 48 -1.11 2.62 -7.23
N ALA A 49 -1.00 2.43 -8.55
CA ALA A 49 -1.56 3.36 -9.52
C ALA A 49 -3.08 3.45 -9.40
N ALA A 50 -3.75 2.32 -9.22
CA ALA A 50 -5.19 2.28 -9.05
C ALA A 50 -5.63 3.00 -7.77
N CYS A 51 -4.94 2.77 -6.66
CA CYS A 51 -5.24 3.42 -5.40
C CYS A 51 -5.02 4.93 -5.47
N LEU A 52 -3.97 5.38 -6.14
CA LEU A 52 -3.70 6.81 -6.35
C LEU A 52 -4.79 7.44 -7.22
N ARG A 53 -5.15 6.78 -8.32
CA ARG A 53 -6.20 7.26 -9.23
C ARG A 53 -7.54 7.41 -8.51
N ASP A 54 -7.86 6.46 -7.64
CA ASP A 54 -9.15 6.45 -6.94
C ASP A 54 -9.12 7.24 -5.63
N GLY A 55 -8.00 7.86 -5.31
CA GLY A 55 -7.87 8.68 -4.11
C GLY A 55 -7.89 7.90 -2.81
N LEU A 56 -7.44 6.65 -2.82
CA LEU A 56 -7.46 5.77 -1.65
C LEU A 56 -6.17 5.85 -0.85
N ILE A 57 -5.07 6.23 -1.47
CA ILE A 57 -3.79 6.43 -0.79
C ILE A 57 -3.25 7.83 -1.12
N ARG A 58 -2.42 8.34 -0.22
CA ARG A 58 -1.73 9.62 -0.45
C ARG A 58 -0.53 9.38 -1.37
N GLU A 59 -0.18 10.39 -2.16
CA GLU A 59 1.03 10.32 -2.95
C GLU A 59 2.23 10.13 -2.02
N PRO A 60 3.16 9.22 -2.38
CA PRO A 60 4.39 9.08 -1.62
C PRO A 60 5.14 10.40 -1.58
N VAL A 61 5.66 10.72 -0.42
CA VAL A 61 6.42 11.97 -0.25
C VAL A 61 7.70 11.89 -1.08
N ARG A 62 7.87 12.87 -1.98
CA ARG A 62 9.09 13.04 -2.74
C ARG A 62 9.84 14.22 -2.15
N LEU A 63 11.05 13.95 -1.66
CA LEU A 63 11.89 15.03 -1.15
C LEU A 63 12.61 15.70 -2.32
N PRO A 64 12.89 17.01 -2.20
CA PRO A 64 13.65 17.70 -3.21
C PRO A 64 15.01 17.07 -3.45
N GLU A 65 15.55 17.26 -4.63
CA GLU A 65 16.90 16.82 -4.97
C GLU A 65 17.90 17.40 -3.96
N GLY A 66 18.78 16.56 -3.45
CA GLY A 66 19.74 16.95 -2.43
C GLY A 66 19.30 16.72 -1.00
N ALA A 67 18.07 16.31 -0.77
CA ALA A 67 17.62 15.94 0.56
C ALA A 67 18.29 14.65 1.02
N LEU A 68 18.71 14.62 2.30
CA LEU A 68 19.44 13.48 2.85
C LEU A 68 18.55 12.26 3.12
N GLN A 69 17.24 12.43 3.13
CA GLN A 69 16.31 11.35 3.41
C GLN A 69 15.19 11.35 2.39
N CYS A 70 15.07 10.23 1.68
CA CYS A 70 13.92 9.95 0.86
C CYS A 70 13.07 8.95 1.61
N HIS A 71 11.80 9.28 1.80
CA HIS A 71 10.87 8.35 2.42
C HIS A 71 9.74 8.04 1.46
N TRP A 72 9.57 6.77 1.18
CA TRP A 72 8.38 6.26 0.53
C TRP A 72 7.42 5.82 1.62
N ARG A 73 6.22 6.40 1.64
CA ARG A 73 5.21 6.07 2.64
C ARG A 73 3.96 5.57 1.96
N LEU A 74 3.39 4.52 2.52
CA LEU A 74 2.10 4.03 2.12
C LEU A 74 1.10 4.46 3.20
N GLU A 75 0.33 5.50 2.90
CA GLU A 75 -0.67 6.05 3.82
C GLU A 75 -2.04 6.08 3.14
N LEU A 76 -3.07 5.74 3.90
CA LEU A 76 -4.44 5.79 3.41
C LEU A 76 -5.01 7.21 3.55
N THR A 77 -5.82 7.60 2.58
CA THR A 77 -6.70 8.76 2.73
C THR A 77 -7.91 8.35 3.56
N PRO A 78 -8.76 9.30 4.00
CA PRO A 78 -10.03 8.93 4.66
C PRO A 78 -10.88 7.97 3.83
N ALA A 79 -10.91 8.16 2.50
CA ALA A 79 -11.62 7.24 1.61
C ALA A 79 -10.97 5.85 1.63
N GLY A 80 -9.64 5.80 1.63
CA GLY A 80 -8.90 4.53 1.72
C GLY A 80 -9.16 3.81 3.03
N VAL A 81 -9.21 4.53 4.14
CA VAL A 81 -9.55 3.96 5.46
C VAL A 81 -10.95 3.33 5.43
N ALA A 82 -11.92 4.01 4.83
CA ALA A 82 -13.28 3.49 4.74
C ALA A 82 -13.32 2.18 3.95
N VAL A 83 -12.65 2.14 2.81
CA VAL A 83 -12.58 0.93 1.97
C VAL A 83 -11.85 -0.20 2.71
N ALA A 84 -10.71 0.10 3.32
CA ALA A 84 -9.92 -0.90 4.06
C ALA A 84 -10.70 -1.48 5.23
N ARG A 85 -11.45 -0.63 5.94
CA ARG A 85 -12.29 -1.07 7.05
C ARG A 85 -13.39 -2.03 6.56
N ALA A 86 -14.03 -1.70 5.44
CA ALA A 86 -15.05 -2.57 4.86
C ALA A 86 -14.46 -3.92 4.45
N LEU A 87 -13.27 -3.91 3.84
CA LEU A 87 -12.57 -5.14 3.47
C LEU A 87 -12.20 -5.98 4.70
N SER A 88 -11.73 -5.33 5.75
CA SER A 88 -11.38 -6.01 7.01
C SER A 88 -12.59 -6.67 7.65
N GLN A 89 -13.73 -6.00 7.67
CA GLN A 89 -14.97 -6.55 8.21
C GLN A 89 -15.49 -7.72 7.37
N SER A 90 -15.37 -7.59 6.05
CA SER A 90 -15.81 -8.62 5.11
C SER A 90 -14.98 -9.90 5.23
N SER A 91 -13.68 -9.77 5.48
CA SER A 91 -12.78 -10.92 5.58
C SER A 91 -12.76 -11.54 6.97
N GLY A 92 -13.37 -10.88 7.94
CA GLY A 92 -13.36 -11.33 9.34
C GLY A 92 -14.48 -12.31 9.71
N ALA A 93 -15.20 -12.75 8.73
CA ALA A 93 -16.34 -13.65 8.98
C ALA A 93 -15.91 -15.01 9.52
#